data_91228e0e99baca2017f80d265017497e
#
_entry.id   91228e0e99baca2017f80d265017497e
#
_cell.length_a   1.000
_cell.length_b   1.000
_cell.length_c   1.000
_cell.angle_alpha   90.00
_cell.angle_beta   90.00
_cell.angle_gamma   90.00
#
_symmetry.space_group_name_H-M   'P 1'
#
loop_
_entity.id
_entity.type
_entity.pdbx_description
1 polymer ?
#
loop_
_entity_poly.entity_id
_entity_poly.type
_entity_poly.pdbx_seq_one_letter_code
_entity_poly.pdbx_strand_id
1 'polypeptide(L)'
;FNKPADISTMNPYGQVPIMVERELVLYESNIINEYIDERFPHPQLMPADPLQRARARLMLFNFEKELFVHVHTLENEKNNASSKVLDKARAEIRDRLTQLAPLFVKNKYMLGEEFSMLDVAVAPLLWRLDHYGIDLSKTAAPLLKYAERIFSRPAYIEALTPSEKVMRR
;
A
#
# COMPACT_ATOMS: atom_id res chain seq x y z
N PHE A 1 -13.32 -16.02 -9.56
CA PHE A 1 -13.01 -15.09 -10.67
C PHE A 1 -12.19 -15.86 -11.68
N ASN A 2 -12.73 -16.16 -12.86
CA ASN A 2 -11.93 -16.72 -13.96
C ASN A 2 -10.99 -15.59 -14.45
N LYS A 3 -9.69 -15.74 -14.21
CA LYS A 3 -8.70 -14.78 -14.72
C LYS A 3 -8.70 -14.85 -16.24
N PRO A 4 -8.76 -13.72 -16.95
CA PRO A 4 -8.61 -13.71 -18.40
C PRO A 4 -7.28 -14.40 -18.79
N ALA A 5 -7.29 -15.17 -19.88
CA ALA A 5 -6.10 -15.88 -20.38
C ALA A 5 -4.90 -14.94 -20.62
N ASP A 6 -5.19 -13.70 -21.00
CA ASP A 6 -4.19 -12.67 -21.29
C ASP A 6 -3.34 -12.26 -20.06
N ILE A 7 -3.88 -12.35 -18.84
CA ILE A 7 -3.16 -12.01 -17.61
C ILE A 7 -1.95 -12.93 -17.43
N SER A 8 -2.13 -14.24 -17.61
CA SER A 8 -1.04 -15.22 -17.46
C SER A 8 0.03 -15.10 -18.55
N THR A 9 -0.32 -14.53 -19.69
CA THR A 9 0.64 -14.26 -20.78
C THR A 9 1.50 -13.03 -20.46
N MET A 10 0.91 -12.00 -19.83
CA MET A 10 1.60 -10.75 -19.51
C MET A 10 2.34 -10.79 -18.16
N ASN A 11 1.83 -11.56 -17.20
CA ASN A 11 2.45 -11.76 -15.89
C ASN A 11 2.52 -13.26 -15.58
N PRO A 12 3.73 -13.86 -15.50
CA PRO A 12 3.90 -15.30 -15.26
C PRO A 12 3.32 -15.75 -13.90
N TYR A 13 3.17 -14.83 -12.94
CA TYR A 13 2.55 -15.10 -11.63
C TYR A 13 1.02 -15.01 -11.69
N GLY A 14 0.44 -14.58 -12.83
CA GLY A 14 -1.00 -14.44 -13.00
C GLY A 14 -1.66 -13.47 -12.02
N GLN A 15 -0.95 -12.45 -11.58
CA GLN A 15 -1.39 -11.44 -10.63
C GLN A 15 -1.62 -10.07 -11.32
N VAL A 16 -2.43 -9.26 -10.70
CA VAL A 16 -2.66 -7.85 -11.04
C VAL A 16 -2.10 -6.97 -9.91
N PRO A 17 -1.72 -5.72 -10.18
CA PRO A 17 -1.89 -4.97 -11.41
C PRO A 17 -0.90 -5.35 -12.53
N ILE A 18 -1.30 -5.07 -13.77
CA ILE A 18 -0.43 -5.14 -14.95
C ILE A 18 -0.58 -3.81 -15.68
N MET A 19 0.54 -3.19 -16.03
CA MET A 19 0.58 -1.99 -16.86
C MET A 19 1.19 -2.34 -18.22
N VAL A 20 0.55 -1.88 -19.28
CA VAL A 20 1.02 -2.02 -20.65
C VAL A 20 1.17 -0.65 -21.27
N GLU A 21 2.37 -0.31 -21.73
CA GLU A 21 2.64 0.88 -22.53
C GLU A 21 3.46 0.49 -23.76
N ARG A 22 2.82 0.47 -24.92
CA ARG A 22 3.38 -0.02 -26.20
C ARG A 22 3.87 -1.47 -26.05
N GLU A 23 5.18 -1.70 -26.15
CA GLU A 23 5.82 -3.02 -25.99
C GLU A 23 6.25 -3.32 -24.53
N LEU A 24 6.18 -2.31 -23.64
CA LEU A 24 6.52 -2.48 -22.25
C LEU A 24 5.35 -3.08 -21.48
N VAL A 25 5.61 -4.22 -20.83
CA VAL A 25 4.68 -4.86 -19.89
C VAL A 25 5.33 -4.86 -18.52
N LEU A 26 4.69 -4.23 -17.53
CA LEU A 26 5.12 -4.21 -16.14
C LEU A 26 4.08 -4.82 -15.23
N TYR A 27 4.54 -5.51 -14.22
CA TYR A 27 3.76 -5.98 -13.08
C TYR A 27 4.52 -5.66 -11.78
N GLU A 28 3.93 -5.92 -10.62
CA GLU A 28 4.32 -5.44 -9.29
C GLU A 28 4.01 -3.95 -9.09
N SER A 29 3.11 -3.67 -8.13
CA SER A 29 2.59 -2.31 -7.89
C SER A 29 3.69 -1.27 -7.67
N ASN A 30 4.73 -1.61 -6.90
CA ASN A 30 5.81 -0.69 -6.60
C ASN A 30 6.69 -0.40 -7.83
N ILE A 31 6.90 -1.38 -8.71
CA ILE A 31 7.63 -1.19 -9.96
C ILE A 31 6.84 -0.30 -10.92
N ILE A 32 5.53 -0.56 -11.06
CA ILE A 32 4.64 0.27 -11.88
C ILE A 32 4.61 1.71 -11.35
N ASN A 33 4.46 1.89 -10.05
CA ASN A 33 4.43 3.21 -9.43
C ASN A 33 5.74 3.99 -9.64
N GLU A 34 6.89 3.33 -9.48
CA GLU A 34 8.19 3.96 -9.72
C GLU A 34 8.37 4.36 -11.20
N TYR A 35 7.95 3.50 -12.13
CA TYR A 35 7.94 3.85 -13.55
C TYR A 35 7.06 5.07 -13.85
N ILE A 36 5.85 5.13 -13.28
CA ILE A 36 4.94 6.27 -13.44
C ILE A 36 5.56 7.55 -12.87
N ASP A 37 6.20 7.47 -11.70
CA ASP A 37 6.88 8.59 -11.05
C ASP A 37 8.04 9.14 -11.91
N GLU A 38 8.85 8.24 -12.49
CA GLU A 38 9.93 8.63 -13.40
C GLU A 38 9.42 9.18 -14.73
N ARG A 39 8.30 8.65 -15.23
CA ARG A 39 7.69 9.08 -16.49
C ARG A 39 6.99 10.44 -16.38
N PHE A 40 6.43 10.74 -15.19
CA PHE A 40 5.68 11.96 -14.88
C PHE A 40 6.18 12.61 -13.59
N PRO A 41 7.40 13.16 -13.55
CA PRO A 41 8.11 13.51 -12.31
C PRO A 41 7.64 14.82 -11.65
N HIS A 42 6.42 15.26 -11.84
CA HIS A 42 5.91 16.52 -11.28
C HIS A 42 4.55 16.35 -10.59
N PRO A 43 4.50 16.26 -9.26
CA PRO A 43 5.65 16.22 -8.34
C PRO A 43 6.30 14.83 -8.28
N GLN A 44 7.63 14.78 -8.15
CA GLN A 44 8.35 13.53 -7.95
C GLN A 44 8.09 12.97 -6.55
N LEU A 45 7.77 11.67 -6.46
CA LEU A 45 7.45 10.99 -5.20
C LEU A 45 8.63 10.21 -4.63
N MET A 46 9.54 9.73 -5.49
CA MET A 46 10.81 9.14 -5.04
C MET A 46 11.85 10.25 -4.80
N PRO A 47 12.63 10.16 -3.69
CA PRO A 47 13.67 11.14 -3.41
C PRO A 47 14.67 11.28 -4.57
N ALA A 48 15.06 12.51 -4.89
CA ALA A 48 16.08 12.78 -5.91
C ALA A 48 17.48 12.35 -5.46
N ASP A 49 17.78 12.51 -4.16
CA ASP A 49 19.05 12.08 -3.58
C ASP A 49 19.19 10.56 -3.61
N PRO A 50 20.31 10.00 -4.13
CA PRO A 50 20.49 8.56 -4.28
C PRO A 50 20.46 7.79 -2.96
N LEU A 51 20.98 8.36 -1.88
CA LEU A 51 20.99 7.72 -0.56
C LEU A 51 19.55 7.60 0.00
N GLN A 52 18.79 8.68 -0.08
CA GLN A 52 17.39 8.69 0.37
C GLN A 52 16.52 7.79 -0.52
N ARG A 53 16.77 7.77 -1.82
CA ARG A 53 16.08 6.87 -2.76
C ARG A 53 16.34 5.41 -2.45
N ALA A 54 17.60 5.04 -2.15
CA ALA A 54 17.94 3.68 -1.75
C ALA A 54 17.24 3.28 -0.44
N ARG A 55 17.17 4.19 0.54
CA ARG A 55 16.41 3.96 1.80
C ARG A 55 14.91 3.79 1.55
N ALA A 56 14.34 4.60 0.68
CA ALA A 56 12.92 4.49 0.31
C ALA A 56 12.63 3.13 -0.35
N ARG A 57 13.46 2.68 -1.30
CA ARG A 57 13.32 1.34 -1.92
C ARG A 57 13.45 0.21 -0.89
N LEU A 58 14.38 0.32 0.06
CA LEU A 58 14.52 -0.66 1.13
C LEU A 58 13.27 -0.71 2.02
N MET A 59 12.67 0.43 2.34
CA MET A 59 11.42 0.47 3.11
C MET A 59 10.25 -0.13 2.33
N LEU A 60 10.11 0.16 1.03
CA LEU A 60 9.09 -0.47 0.17
C LEU A 60 9.26 -2.00 0.14
N PHE A 61 10.49 -2.47 0.01
CA PHE A 61 10.79 -3.90 0.05
C PHE A 61 10.43 -4.54 1.40
N ASN A 62 10.69 -3.84 2.52
CA ASN A 62 10.30 -4.32 3.84
C ASN A 62 8.77 -4.34 4.00
N PHE A 63 8.05 -3.35 3.46
CA PHE A 63 6.59 -3.37 3.46
C PHE A 63 6.03 -4.59 2.72
N GLU A 64 6.60 -4.96 1.57
CA GLU A 64 6.19 -6.17 0.86
C GLU A 64 6.36 -7.43 1.73
N LYS A 65 7.50 -7.56 2.36
CA LYS A 65 7.85 -8.75 3.13
C LYS A 65 7.19 -8.86 4.50
N GLU A 66 6.96 -7.73 5.16
CA GLU A 66 6.57 -7.71 6.57
C GLU A 66 5.13 -7.21 6.80
N LEU A 67 4.52 -6.59 5.78
CA LEU A 67 3.20 -5.99 5.90
C LEU A 67 2.25 -6.51 4.82
N PHE A 68 2.58 -6.34 3.54
CA PHE A 68 1.67 -6.67 2.44
C PHE A 68 1.49 -8.18 2.25
N VAL A 69 2.45 -9.00 2.62
CA VAL A 69 2.26 -10.48 2.66
C VAL A 69 1.05 -10.88 3.51
N HIS A 70 0.79 -10.18 4.61
CA HIS A 70 -0.36 -10.44 5.47
C HIS A 70 -1.66 -9.88 4.88
N VAL A 71 -1.59 -8.77 4.15
CA VAL A 71 -2.73 -8.24 3.38
C VAL A 71 -3.13 -9.25 2.29
N HIS A 72 -2.17 -9.80 1.55
CA HIS A 72 -2.42 -10.85 0.56
C HIS A 72 -3.07 -12.09 1.19
N THR A 73 -2.65 -12.46 2.39
CA THR A 73 -3.30 -13.55 3.13
C THR A 73 -4.78 -13.24 3.41
N LEU A 74 -5.09 -12.01 3.84
CA LEU A 74 -6.48 -11.61 4.10
C LEU A 74 -7.34 -11.57 2.83
N GLU A 75 -6.77 -11.16 1.70
CA GLU A 75 -7.50 -11.01 0.44
C GLU A 75 -7.67 -12.34 -0.32
N ASN A 76 -6.63 -13.15 -0.40
CA ASN A 76 -6.61 -14.37 -1.21
C ASN A 76 -7.20 -15.58 -0.49
N GLU A 77 -7.05 -15.65 0.83
CA GLU A 77 -7.48 -16.81 1.61
C GLU A 77 -8.79 -16.60 2.38
N LYS A 78 -9.49 -15.50 2.13
CA LYS A 78 -10.72 -15.12 2.84
C LYS A 78 -11.77 -16.24 2.92
N ASN A 79 -11.82 -17.11 1.93
CA ASN A 79 -12.77 -18.22 1.85
C ASN A 79 -12.16 -19.60 2.16
N ASN A 80 -10.83 -19.74 2.23
CA ASN A 80 -10.13 -21.03 2.31
C ASN A 80 -9.26 -21.19 3.56
N ALA A 81 -8.86 -20.09 4.22
CA ALA A 81 -8.04 -20.15 5.40
C ALA A 81 -8.88 -20.36 6.67
N SER A 82 -8.30 -21.05 7.65
CA SER A 82 -8.88 -21.11 8.99
C SER A 82 -8.91 -19.71 9.62
N SER A 83 -9.90 -19.46 10.50
CA SER A 83 -9.99 -18.20 11.25
C SER A 83 -8.68 -17.85 11.96
N LYS A 84 -7.96 -18.85 12.47
CA LYS A 84 -6.66 -18.68 13.14
C LYS A 84 -5.58 -18.05 12.24
N VAL A 85 -5.53 -18.43 10.96
CA VAL A 85 -4.57 -17.85 9.99
C VAL A 85 -4.91 -16.39 9.71
N LEU A 86 -6.21 -16.10 9.49
CA LEU A 86 -6.68 -14.74 9.25
C LEU A 86 -6.47 -13.84 10.49
N ASP A 87 -6.73 -14.36 11.69
CA ASP A 87 -6.52 -13.59 12.94
C ASP A 87 -5.04 -13.31 13.18
N LYS A 88 -4.15 -14.25 12.86
CA LYS A 88 -2.71 -14.04 12.89
C LYS A 88 -2.30 -12.94 11.91
N ALA A 89 -2.78 -12.97 10.66
CA ALA A 89 -2.47 -11.93 9.68
C ALA A 89 -2.94 -10.53 10.14
N ARG A 90 -4.13 -10.42 10.74
CA ARG A 90 -4.62 -9.17 11.33
C ARG A 90 -3.73 -8.68 12.48
N ALA A 91 -3.28 -9.58 13.33
CA ALA A 91 -2.39 -9.26 14.43
C ALA A 91 -1.04 -8.73 13.93
N GLU A 92 -0.42 -9.40 12.95
CA GLU A 92 0.85 -8.96 12.35
C GLU A 92 0.74 -7.57 11.72
N ILE A 93 -0.34 -7.30 10.96
CA ILE A 93 -0.59 -5.97 10.38
C ILE A 93 -0.74 -4.93 11.51
N ARG A 94 -1.54 -5.22 12.54
CA ARG A 94 -1.75 -4.33 13.68
C ARG A 94 -0.43 -3.99 14.37
N ASP A 95 0.38 -4.98 14.65
CA ASP A 95 1.64 -4.82 15.36
C ASP A 95 2.63 -3.99 14.54
N ARG A 96 2.75 -4.26 13.23
CA ARG A 96 3.62 -3.48 12.33
C ARG A 96 3.19 -2.04 12.21
N LEU A 97 1.89 -1.78 12.03
CA LEU A 97 1.35 -0.42 11.96
C LEU A 97 1.50 0.32 13.30
N THR A 98 1.35 -0.38 14.43
CA THR A 98 1.58 0.20 15.76
C THR A 98 3.06 0.60 15.95
N GLN A 99 3.99 -0.20 15.45
CA GLN A 99 5.43 0.12 15.46
C GLN A 99 5.78 1.33 14.60
N LEU A 100 5.03 1.60 13.54
CA LEU A 100 5.21 2.79 12.70
C LEU A 100 4.61 4.07 13.32
N ALA A 101 3.66 3.97 14.24
CA ALA A 101 2.94 5.12 14.77
C ALA A 101 3.84 6.21 15.39
N PRO A 102 4.94 5.92 16.12
CA PRO A 102 5.84 6.94 16.67
C PRO A 102 6.50 7.83 15.61
N LEU A 103 6.67 7.33 14.37
CA LEU A 103 7.23 8.10 13.26
C LEU A 103 6.41 9.38 13.01
N PHE A 104 5.08 9.26 13.11
CA PHE A 104 4.13 10.35 12.80
C PHE A 104 3.88 11.34 13.95
N VAL A 105 4.56 11.16 15.08
CA VAL A 105 4.62 12.20 16.13
C VAL A 105 5.48 13.37 15.67
N LYS A 106 6.54 13.09 14.88
CA LYS A 106 7.51 14.09 14.42
C LYS A 106 7.38 14.41 12.93
N ASN A 107 6.94 13.45 12.15
CA ASN A 107 6.89 13.56 10.68
C ASN A 107 5.46 13.71 10.19
N LYS A 108 5.31 14.52 9.17
CA LYS A 108 4.04 14.70 8.47
C LYS A 108 3.70 13.51 7.56
N TYR A 109 4.74 12.96 6.90
CA TYR A 109 4.68 11.82 5.99
C TYR A 109 5.80 10.82 6.28
N MET A 110 5.85 9.71 5.57
CA MET A 110 6.80 8.61 5.80
C MET A 110 8.27 9.04 5.79
N LEU A 111 8.64 9.96 4.89
CA LEU A 111 10.01 10.47 4.74
C LEU A 111 10.23 11.87 5.33
N GLY A 112 9.29 12.40 6.10
CA GLY A 112 9.38 13.72 6.74
C GLY A 112 8.21 14.63 6.36
N GLU A 113 8.51 15.80 5.76
CA GLU A 113 7.49 16.82 5.45
C GLU A 113 6.79 16.61 4.11
N GLU A 114 7.43 15.93 3.16
CA GLU A 114 6.92 15.77 1.81
C GLU A 114 6.23 14.41 1.61
N PHE A 115 5.13 14.44 0.86
CA PHE A 115 4.42 13.22 0.43
C PHE A 115 5.29 12.43 -0.56
N SER A 116 5.40 11.13 -0.34
CA SER A 116 6.35 10.26 -1.04
C SER A 116 5.70 8.97 -1.58
N MET A 117 6.48 8.21 -2.32
CA MET A 117 6.09 6.88 -2.82
C MET A 117 5.73 5.92 -1.68
N LEU A 118 6.34 6.05 -0.49
CA LEU A 118 6.01 5.23 0.66
C LEU A 118 4.58 5.48 1.16
N ASP A 119 4.15 6.75 1.11
CA ASP A 119 2.79 7.13 1.49
C ASP A 119 1.77 6.59 0.48
N VAL A 120 2.11 6.59 -0.81
CA VAL A 120 1.29 5.96 -1.87
C VAL A 120 1.12 4.48 -1.62
N ALA A 121 2.22 3.77 -1.31
CA ALA A 121 2.21 2.32 -1.11
C ALA A 121 1.35 1.88 0.09
N VAL A 122 1.38 2.62 1.19
CA VAL A 122 0.67 2.23 2.42
C VAL A 122 -0.78 2.72 2.47
N ALA A 123 -1.13 3.76 1.71
CA ALA A 123 -2.45 4.39 1.75
C ALA A 123 -3.63 3.42 1.51
N PRO A 124 -3.59 2.50 0.54
CA PRO A 124 -4.67 1.55 0.32
C PRO A 124 -4.90 0.60 1.50
N LEU A 125 -3.84 0.18 2.18
CA LEU A 125 -3.96 -0.64 3.40
C LEU A 125 -4.63 0.15 4.52
N LEU A 126 -4.19 1.39 4.76
CA LEU A 126 -4.76 2.23 5.81
C LEU A 126 -6.25 2.54 5.57
N TRP A 127 -6.64 2.71 4.31
CA TRP A 127 -8.04 2.90 3.93
C TRP A 127 -8.91 1.68 4.23
N ARG A 128 -8.35 0.48 4.08
CA ARG A 128 -9.08 -0.80 4.21
C ARG A 128 -9.03 -1.41 5.61
N LEU A 129 -8.48 -0.72 6.62
CA LEU A 129 -8.37 -1.27 7.98
C LEU A 129 -9.71 -1.72 8.55
N ASP A 130 -10.77 -0.92 8.41
CA ASP A 130 -12.13 -1.29 8.85
C ASP A 130 -12.65 -2.53 8.12
N HIS A 131 -12.41 -2.61 6.81
CA HIS A 131 -12.78 -3.76 5.97
C HIS A 131 -12.07 -5.04 6.42
N TYR A 132 -10.82 -4.94 6.88
CA TYR A 132 -10.06 -6.07 7.40
C TYR A 132 -10.38 -6.39 8.87
N GLY A 133 -11.15 -5.56 9.55
CA GLY A 133 -11.46 -5.71 10.97
C GLY A 133 -10.25 -5.40 11.88
N ILE A 134 -9.41 -4.44 11.48
CA ILE A 134 -8.21 -4.04 12.22
C ILE A 134 -8.48 -2.68 12.88
N ASP A 135 -8.59 -2.66 14.21
CA ASP A 135 -8.75 -1.43 14.99
C ASP A 135 -7.41 -0.99 15.59
N LEU A 136 -7.02 0.25 15.31
CA LEU A 136 -5.81 0.92 15.79
C LEU A 136 -6.11 2.13 16.68
N SER A 137 -7.37 2.39 17.00
CA SER A 137 -7.81 3.60 17.73
C SER A 137 -7.12 3.78 19.08
N LYS A 138 -6.83 2.68 19.78
CA LYS A 138 -6.20 2.69 21.12
C LYS A 138 -4.68 2.66 21.08
N THR A 139 -4.07 2.22 19.99
CA THR A 139 -2.62 1.90 19.95
C THR A 139 -1.81 2.79 19.02
N ALA A 140 -2.43 3.39 18.01
CA ALA A 140 -1.71 4.08 16.95
C ALA A 140 -2.37 5.41 16.51
N ALA A 141 -2.84 6.22 17.45
CA ALA A 141 -3.49 7.50 17.16
C ALA A 141 -2.67 8.44 16.23
N PRO A 142 -1.33 8.56 16.34
CA PRO A 142 -0.55 9.37 15.38
C PRO A 142 -0.62 8.84 13.96
N LEU A 143 -0.61 7.51 13.78
CA LEU A 143 -0.77 6.88 12.46
C LEU A 143 -2.15 7.16 11.87
N LEU A 144 -3.20 7.11 12.67
CA LEU A 144 -4.56 7.40 12.20
C LEU A 144 -4.70 8.87 11.76
N LYS A 145 -4.09 9.81 12.48
CA LYS A 145 -4.03 11.23 12.05
C LYS A 145 -3.27 11.40 10.73
N TYR A 146 -2.20 10.66 10.55
CA TYR A 146 -1.48 10.62 9.29
C TYR A 146 -2.34 10.05 8.16
N ALA A 147 -3.05 8.95 8.40
CA ALA A 147 -3.96 8.36 7.43
C ALA A 147 -5.04 9.36 6.98
N GLU A 148 -5.69 10.09 7.92
CA GLU A 148 -6.66 11.14 7.58
C GLU A 148 -6.06 12.24 6.69
N ARG A 149 -4.80 12.60 6.91
CA ARG A 149 -4.09 13.59 6.09
C ARG A 149 -3.91 13.09 4.65
N ILE A 150 -3.62 11.81 4.45
CA ILE A 150 -3.56 11.21 3.11
C ILE A 150 -4.95 11.22 2.47
N PHE A 151 -5.95 10.76 3.20
CA PHE A 151 -7.31 10.59 2.69
C PHE A 151 -7.99 11.90 2.32
N SER A 152 -7.57 13.01 2.93
CA SER A 152 -8.06 14.36 2.60
C SER A 152 -7.42 14.96 1.33
N ARG A 153 -6.44 14.30 0.72
CA ARG A 153 -5.82 14.78 -0.53
C ARG A 153 -6.80 14.64 -1.70
N PRO A 154 -7.02 15.70 -2.50
CA PRO A 154 -7.95 15.62 -3.64
C PRO A 154 -7.66 14.45 -4.58
N ALA A 155 -6.40 14.25 -4.95
CA ALA A 155 -6.00 13.14 -5.82
C ALA A 155 -6.32 11.75 -5.24
N TYR A 156 -6.25 11.60 -3.90
CA TYR A 156 -6.64 10.34 -3.25
C TYR A 156 -8.15 10.11 -3.35
N ILE A 157 -8.95 11.15 -3.08
CA ILE A 157 -10.41 11.08 -3.16
C ILE A 157 -10.88 10.75 -4.58
N GLU A 158 -10.24 11.34 -5.59
CA GLU A 158 -10.54 11.11 -7.01
C GLU A 158 -10.16 9.69 -7.45
N ALA A 159 -9.09 9.12 -6.89
CA ALA A 159 -8.63 7.78 -7.21
C ALA A 159 -9.52 6.67 -6.66
N LEU A 160 -10.34 6.94 -5.63
CA LEU A 160 -11.19 5.92 -5.00
C LEU A 160 -12.31 5.47 -5.94
N THR A 161 -12.36 4.17 -6.20
CA THR A 161 -13.48 3.53 -6.88
C THR A 161 -14.74 3.51 -6.01
N PRO A 162 -15.95 3.34 -6.58
CA PRO A 162 -17.18 3.18 -5.81
C PRO A 162 -17.10 2.04 -4.77
N SER A 163 -16.44 0.94 -5.13
CA SER A 163 -16.26 -0.21 -4.25
C SER A 163 -15.33 0.11 -3.06
N GLU A 164 -14.30 0.93 -3.26
CA GLU A 164 -13.40 1.33 -2.19
C GLU A 164 -14.03 2.33 -1.23
N LYS A 165 -14.88 3.21 -1.73
CA LYS A 165 -15.58 4.20 -0.88
C LYS A 165 -16.42 3.57 0.23
N VAL A 166 -16.91 2.34 0.05
CA VAL A 166 -17.72 1.62 1.05
C VAL A 166 -16.89 0.73 2.00
N MET A 167 -15.57 0.62 1.80
CA MET A 167 -14.69 -0.20 2.63
C MET A 167 -14.31 0.48 3.96
N ARG A 168 -14.46 1.79 4.04
CA ARG A 168 -14.20 2.58 5.24
C ARG A 168 -15.53 3.08 5.82
N ARG A 169 -15.68 2.96 7.14
CA ARG A 169 -16.85 3.39 7.94
C ARG A 169 -16.56 4.61 8.77
#